data_b30020da61fd62e61741de7670ca587d
#
_entry.id   b30020da61fd62e61741de7670ca587d
#
_cell.length_a   1.000
_cell.length_b   1.000
_cell.length_c   1.000
_cell.angle_alpha   90.00
_cell.angle_beta   90.00
_cell.angle_gamma   90.00
#
_symmetry.space_group_name_H-M   'P 1'
#
loop_
_entity.id
_entity.type
_entity.pdbx_description
1 polymer ?
#
loop_
_entity_poly.entity_id
_entity_poly.type
_entity_poly.pdbx_seq_one_letter_code
_entity_poly.pdbx_strand_id
1 'polypeptide(L)'
;SVSEKAVEGDLLVIGRRPDGSVLVVVAQGDSTVASQVRWLFGAQNFDGTGYLIRENPETEQDRIAFASRAILEAIGVDVETSQDAMLEDMLRRFHGAFPSTREFSSYARSTLTGVHHGDNGDGVLMAWMEREESLFRTLERHLIADRLVAGFGHDVDAFIAFSLSVQNRRKSRVGLALENHLEHLFLQRGVRYTRTGVTENRSKPDFLFPGVQQYHDFAFDAKR
;
A
#
# COMPACT_ATOMS: atom_id res chain seq x y z
N SER A 1 33.66 -15.81 -21.09
CA SER A 1 33.62 -14.37 -20.71
C SER A 1 32.17 -13.92 -20.67
N VAL A 2 31.85 -12.86 -19.91
CA VAL A 2 30.47 -12.30 -19.84
C VAL A 2 30.02 -11.84 -21.23
N SER A 3 30.93 -11.30 -22.02
CA SER A 3 30.67 -10.82 -23.38
C SER A 3 30.33 -11.91 -24.40
N GLU A 4 30.55 -13.18 -24.08
CA GLU A 4 30.19 -14.32 -24.94
C GLU A 4 28.76 -14.82 -24.70
N LYS A 5 28.15 -14.40 -23.62
CA LYS A 5 26.83 -14.89 -23.18
C LYS A 5 25.76 -13.80 -23.13
N ALA A 6 26.15 -12.54 -23.20
CA ALA A 6 25.22 -11.40 -23.16
C ALA A 6 24.97 -10.85 -24.55
N VAL A 7 23.74 -10.57 -24.89
CA VAL A 7 23.31 -9.90 -26.12
C VAL A 7 22.66 -8.55 -25.80
N GLU A 8 22.56 -7.68 -26.79
CA GLU A 8 21.89 -6.40 -26.65
C GLU A 8 20.43 -6.60 -26.21
N GLY A 9 20.01 -5.88 -25.18
CA GLY A 9 18.70 -6.02 -24.55
C GLY A 9 18.66 -6.89 -23.29
N ASP A 10 19.74 -7.64 -23.00
CA ASP A 10 19.84 -8.41 -21.77
C ASP A 10 20.02 -7.52 -20.55
N LEU A 11 19.47 -7.99 -19.39
CA LEU A 11 19.67 -7.34 -18.11
C LEU A 11 21.02 -7.77 -17.52
N LEU A 12 21.90 -6.81 -17.32
CA LEU A 12 23.15 -6.99 -16.59
C LEU A 12 23.02 -6.42 -15.18
N VAL A 13 23.25 -7.25 -14.17
CA VAL A 13 23.29 -6.84 -12.78
C VAL A 13 24.69 -7.07 -12.22
N ILE A 14 25.26 -6.03 -11.63
CA ILE A 14 26.55 -6.07 -10.97
C ILE A 14 26.35 -5.77 -9.50
N GLY A 15 26.57 -6.77 -8.66
CA GLY A 15 26.43 -6.66 -7.19
C GLY A 15 27.79 -6.77 -6.51
N ARG A 16 28.04 -5.92 -5.51
CA ARG A 16 29.20 -6.04 -4.63
C ARG A 16 28.81 -6.83 -3.38
N ARG A 17 29.56 -7.86 -3.06
CA ARG A 17 29.36 -8.64 -1.84
C ARG A 17 30.07 -8.00 -0.64
N PRO A 18 29.67 -8.33 0.61
CA PRO A 18 30.32 -7.82 1.80
C PRO A 18 31.82 -8.17 1.91
N ASP A 19 32.23 -9.30 1.31
CA ASP A 19 33.63 -9.74 1.24
C ASP A 19 34.47 -8.99 0.18
N GLY A 20 33.86 -8.03 -0.52
CA GLY A 20 34.48 -7.23 -1.57
C GLY A 20 34.46 -7.89 -2.96
N SER A 21 34.01 -9.13 -3.08
CA SER A 21 33.85 -9.80 -4.37
C SER A 21 32.69 -9.20 -5.18
N VAL A 22 32.75 -9.37 -6.50
CA VAL A 22 31.72 -8.87 -7.41
C VAL A 22 30.92 -10.05 -7.95
N LEU A 23 29.59 -9.98 -7.85
CA LEU A 23 28.64 -10.87 -8.50
C LEU A 23 28.15 -10.22 -9.77
N VAL A 24 28.24 -10.95 -10.88
CA VAL A 24 27.68 -10.52 -12.18
C VAL A 24 26.61 -11.51 -12.58
N VAL A 25 25.41 -11.01 -12.83
CA VAL A 25 24.26 -11.80 -13.31
C VAL A 25 23.85 -11.23 -14.66
N VAL A 26 23.70 -12.10 -15.65
CA VAL A 26 23.13 -11.76 -16.95
C VAL A 26 21.82 -12.53 -17.11
N ALA A 27 20.73 -11.84 -17.38
CA ALA A 27 19.43 -12.43 -17.63
C ALA A 27 18.88 -11.92 -18.98
N GLN A 28 18.35 -12.82 -19.80
CA GLN A 28 17.70 -12.43 -21.05
C GLN A 28 16.63 -11.36 -20.80
N GLY A 29 16.63 -10.31 -21.62
CA GLY A 29 15.88 -9.10 -21.35
C GLY A 29 14.37 -9.28 -21.21
N ASP A 30 13.80 -10.26 -21.91
CA ASP A 30 12.38 -10.65 -21.90
C ASP A 30 12.08 -11.83 -20.96
N SER A 31 13.08 -12.35 -20.23
CA SER A 31 12.89 -13.49 -19.33
C SER A 31 12.16 -13.10 -18.06
N THR A 32 11.48 -14.10 -17.46
CA THR A 32 10.87 -13.98 -16.14
C THR A 32 11.89 -13.56 -15.09
N VAL A 33 13.13 -14.06 -15.18
CA VAL A 33 14.22 -13.70 -14.27
C VAL A 33 14.57 -12.22 -14.37
N ALA A 34 14.70 -11.68 -15.60
CA ALA A 34 14.96 -10.26 -15.80
C ALA A 34 13.83 -9.38 -15.24
N SER A 35 12.58 -9.79 -15.46
CA SER A 35 11.41 -9.10 -14.92
C SER A 35 11.36 -9.12 -13.38
N GLN A 36 11.66 -10.26 -12.78
CA GLN A 36 11.71 -10.40 -11.31
C GLN A 36 12.84 -9.58 -10.71
N VAL A 37 14.01 -9.56 -11.33
CA VAL A 37 15.16 -8.76 -10.87
C VAL A 37 14.86 -7.27 -10.99
N ARG A 38 14.27 -6.82 -12.11
CA ARG A 38 13.83 -5.42 -12.26
C ARG A 38 12.82 -5.04 -11.18
N TRP A 39 11.87 -5.92 -10.90
CA TRP A 39 10.89 -5.70 -9.84
C TRP A 39 11.55 -5.62 -8.46
N LEU A 40 12.45 -6.54 -8.14
CA LEU A 40 13.17 -6.60 -6.87
C LEU A 40 13.97 -5.32 -6.58
N PHE A 41 14.54 -4.71 -7.61
CA PHE A 41 15.34 -3.49 -7.49
C PHE A 41 14.57 -2.21 -7.83
N GLY A 42 13.24 -2.25 -7.96
CA GLY A 42 12.43 -1.09 -8.29
C GLY A 42 12.75 -0.48 -9.67
N ALA A 43 13.22 -1.32 -10.60
CA ALA A 43 13.67 -0.91 -11.93
C ALA A 43 12.67 -1.25 -13.05
N GLN A 44 11.36 -1.38 -12.71
CA GLN A 44 10.33 -1.77 -13.68
C GLN A 44 10.18 -0.75 -14.83
N ASN A 45 10.41 0.54 -14.53
CA ASN A 45 10.31 1.64 -15.49
C ASN A 45 11.66 2.04 -16.09
N PHE A 46 12.69 1.20 -15.93
CA PHE A 46 13.99 1.47 -16.52
C PHE A 46 13.95 1.14 -18.03
N ASP A 47 14.12 2.17 -18.85
CA ASP A 47 14.00 2.09 -20.31
C ASP A 47 15.22 1.48 -21.03
N GLY A 48 16.22 1.06 -20.27
CA GLY A 48 17.43 0.42 -20.81
C GLY A 48 18.49 1.42 -21.31
N THR A 49 18.24 2.72 -21.23
CA THR A 49 19.23 3.74 -21.59
C THR A 49 20.05 4.17 -20.39
N GLY A 50 21.24 3.63 -20.23
CA GLY A 50 22.15 3.94 -19.14
C GLY A 50 22.23 2.85 -18.07
N TYR A 51 22.49 3.26 -16.83
CA TYR A 51 22.60 2.34 -15.68
C TYR A 51 21.88 2.92 -14.46
N LEU A 52 21.32 2.02 -13.63
CA LEU A 52 20.67 2.36 -12.36
C LEU A 52 21.57 1.90 -11.21
N ILE A 53 21.95 2.82 -10.33
CA ILE A 53 22.66 2.48 -9.09
C ILE A 53 21.65 2.49 -7.95
N ARG A 54 21.58 1.37 -7.22
CA ARG A 54 20.81 1.23 -5.99
C ARG A 54 21.74 0.78 -4.88
N GLU A 55 21.80 1.53 -3.79
CA GLU A 55 22.62 1.16 -2.61
C GLU A 55 21.89 0.13 -1.74
N ASN A 56 20.55 0.13 -1.78
CA ASN A 56 19.72 -0.87 -1.09
C ASN A 56 18.49 -1.21 -1.93
N PRO A 57 18.12 -2.49 -2.11
CA PRO A 57 16.74 -2.86 -2.43
C PRO A 57 15.88 -2.59 -1.18
N GLU A 58 14.64 -2.22 -1.43
CA GLU A 58 13.63 -1.99 -0.40
C GLU A 58 13.66 -3.09 0.66
N THR A 59 13.59 -2.74 1.88
CA THR A 59 13.80 -3.42 3.16
C THR A 59 14.36 -4.86 3.16
N GLU A 60 15.16 -5.19 4.20
CA GLU A 60 15.75 -6.53 4.40
C GLU A 60 14.69 -7.65 4.47
N GLN A 61 13.48 -7.31 4.92
CA GLN A 61 12.35 -8.23 4.98
C GLN A 61 11.80 -8.60 3.60
N ASP A 62 11.77 -7.68 2.65
CA ASP A 62 11.33 -7.97 1.27
C ASP A 62 12.31 -8.88 0.55
N ARG A 63 13.61 -8.79 0.86
CA ARG A 63 14.65 -9.69 0.33
C ARG A 63 14.50 -11.10 0.84
N ILE A 64 14.29 -11.25 2.15
CA ILE A 64 14.14 -12.55 2.81
C ILE A 64 12.87 -13.21 2.31
N ALA A 65 11.77 -12.47 2.22
CA ALA A 65 10.51 -12.97 1.69
C ALA A 65 10.64 -13.44 0.23
N PHE A 66 11.31 -12.68 -0.63
CA PHE A 66 11.54 -13.05 -2.02
C PHE A 66 12.45 -14.28 -2.15
N ALA A 67 13.59 -14.30 -1.46
CA ALA A 67 14.52 -15.43 -1.50
C ALA A 67 13.90 -16.70 -0.92
N SER A 68 13.17 -16.58 0.19
CA SER A 68 12.46 -17.71 0.81
C SER A 68 11.38 -18.25 -0.10
N ARG A 69 10.63 -17.39 -0.75
CA ARG A 69 9.58 -17.78 -1.72
C ARG A 69 10.16 -18.51 -2.92
N ALA A 70 11.20 -17.97 -3.54
CA ALA A 70 11.86 -18.60 -4.69
C ALA A 70 12.44 -19.99 -4.34
N ILE A 71 12.99 -20.15 -3.13
CA ILE A 71 13.50 -21.44 -2.64
C ILE A 71 12.34 -22.42 -2.41
N LEU A 72 11.27 -21.98 -1.73
CA LEU A 72 10.13 -22.82 -1.39
C LEU A 72 9.38 -23.28 -2.66
N GLU A 73 9.15 -22.38 -3.61
CA GLU A 73 8.60 -22.71 -4.92
C GLU A 73 9.48 -23.71 -5.69
N ALA A 74 10.81 -23.54 -5.64
CA ALA A 74 11.76 -24.45 -6.30
C ALA A 74 11.76 -25.87 -5.71
N ILE A 75 11.41 -26.04 -4.43
CA ILE A 75 11.28 -27.36 -3.76
C ILE A 75 9.85 -27.90 -3.75
N GLY A 76 8.90 -27.22 -4.45
CA GLY A 76 7.52 -27.67 -4.60
C GLY A 76 6.63 -27.45 -3.37
N VAL A 77 7.02 -26.53 -2.50
CA VAL A 77 6.18 -26.09 -1.39
C VAL A 77 5.38 -24.88 -1.84
N ASP A 78 4.05 -25.00 -1.86
CA ASP A 78 3.17 -23.85 -2.06
C ASP A 78 3.38 -22.86 -0.93
N VAL A 79 3.95 -21.69 -1.28
CA VAL A 79 4.12 -20.60 -0.35
C VAL A 79 2.81 -19.82 -0.31
N GLU A 80 2.09 -19.93 0.80
CA GLU A 80 1.04 -18.95 1.09
C GLU A 80 1.65 -17.55 0.93
N THR A 81 1.11 -16.79 -0.02
CA THR A 81 1.56 -15.43 -0.20
C THR A 81 1.28 -14.64 1.08
N SER A 82 2.12 -13.68 1.40
CA SER A 82 1.84 -12.77 2.53
C SER A 82 0.45 -12.12 2.40
N GLN A 83 -0.10 -12.06 1.18
CA GLN A 83 -1.47 -11.62 0.90
C GLN A 83 -2.52 -12.63 1.38
N ASP A 84 -2.28 -13.93 1.25
CA ASP A 84 -3.22 -14.97 1.68
C ASP A 84 -3.29 -15.04 3.20
N ALA A 85 -2.14 -14.97 3.88
CA ALA A 85 -2.09 -14.89 5.34
C ALA A 85 -2.77 -13.61 5.87
N MET A 86 -2.61 -12.48 5.18
CA MET A 86 -3.30 -11.23 5.52
C MET A 86 -4.80 -11.33 5.26
N LEU A 87 -5.21 -12.00 4.18
CA LEU A 87 -6.62 -12.23 3.90
C LEU A 87 -7.27 -13.07 4.99
N GLU A 88 -6.64 -14.18 5.40
CA GLU A 88 -7.16 -15.02 6.49
C GLU A 88 -7.29 -14.24 7.80
N ASP A 89 -6.30 -13.42 8.14
CA ASP A 89 -6.37 -12.58 9.34
C ASP A 89 -7.51 -11.56 9.25
N MET A 90 -7.68 -10.91 8.09
CA MET A 90 -8.81 -10.00 7.86
C MET A 90 -10.16 -10.71 7.95
N LEU A 91 -10.30 -11.90 7.34
CA LEU A 91 -11.56 -12.66 7.38
C LEU A 91 -11.92 -13.08 8.79
N ARG A 92 -10.95 -13.54 9.56
CA ARG A 92 -11.13 -13.91 10.97
C ARG A 92 -11.51 -12.68 11.81
N ARG A 93 -10.79 -11.57 11.65
CA ARG A 93 -10.98 -10.34 12.43
C ARG A 93 -12.29 -9.64 12.14
N PHE A 94 -12.66 -9.58 10.86
CA PHE A 94 -13.85 -8.86 10.39
C PHE A 94 -15.03 -9.78 10.06
N HIS A 95 -14.94 -11.05 10.47
CA HIS A 95 -16.03 -12.04 10.32
C HIS A 95 -16.54 -12.19 8.89
N GLY A 96 -15.65 -12.10 7.90
CA GLY A 96 -16.01 -12.20 6.48
C GLY A 96 -16.87 -11.05 5.95
N ALA A 97 -16.83 -9.89 6.58
CA ALA A 97 -17.56 -8.70 6.18
C ALA A 97 -16.64 -7.49 6.00
N PHE A 98 -17.13 -6.44 5.35
CA PHE A 98 -16.43 -5.16 5.30
C PHE A 98 -16.50 -4.48 6.67
N PRO A 99 -15.36 -4.18 7.31
CA PRO A 99 -15.34 -3.43 8.56
C PRO A 99 -15.68 -1.95 8.33
N SER A 100 -15.88 -1.21 9.43
CA SER A 100 -15.90 0.24 9.34
C SER A 100 -14.54 0.78 8.86
N THR A 101 -14.54 1.92 8.16
CA THR A 101 -13.28 2.51 7.67
C THR A 101 -12.32 2.83 8.82
N ARG A 102 -12.83 3.25 9.98
CA ARG A 102 -12.00 3.52 11.16
C ARG A 102 -11.27 2.27 11.68
N GLU A 103 -11.97 1.15 11.77
CA GLU A 103 -11.37 -0.13 12.17
C GLU A 103 -10.36 -0.61 11.16
N PHE A 104 -10.70 -0.48 9.87
CA PHE A 104 -9.81 -0.90 8.79
C PHE A 104 -8.55 -0.06 8.73
N SER A 105 -8.65 1.28 8.85
CA SER A 105 -7.50 2.18 8.91
C SER A 105 -6.59 1.86 10.11
N SER A 106 -7.17 1.52 11.27
CA SER A 106 -6.39 1.08 12.44
C SER A 106 -5.68 -0.24 12.19
N TYR A 107 -6.36 -1.19 11.59
CA TYR A 107 -5.77 -2.47 11.21
C TYR A 107 -4.63 -2.29 10.20
N ALA A 108 -4.84 -1.51 9.15
CA ALA A 108 -3.81 -1.24 8.14
C ALA A 108 -2.53 -0.68 8.77
N ARG A 109 -2.65 0.30 9.67
CA ARG A 109 -1.50 0.83 10.41
C ARG A 109 -0.79 -0.24 11.25
N SER A 110 -1.54 -1.12 11.90
CA SER A 110 -0.95 -2.18 12.75
C SER A 110 -0.19 -3.25 11.98
N THR A 111 -0.45 -3.39 10.68
CA THR A 111 0.24 -4.36 9.81
C THR A 111 1.50 -3.80 9.14
N LEU A 112 1.80 -2.52 9.32
CA LEU A 112 3.00 -1.88 8.82
C LEU A 112 4.07 -1.82 9.93
N THR A 113 5.21 -2.46 9.67
CA THR A 113 6.38 -2.40 10.53
C THR A 113 7.38 -1.37 9.98
N GLY A 114 8.14 -0.71 10.86
CA GLY A 114 9.20 0.21 10.45
C GLY A 114 8.74 1.62 10.05
N VAL A 115 7.45 1.94 10.16
CA VAL A 115 6.92 3.30 9.93
C VAL A 115 6.66 3.94 11.29
N HIS A 116 7.39 5.00 11.61
CA HIS A 116 7.28 5.71 12.88
C HIS A 116 6.64 7.09 12.68
N HIS A 117 5.73 7.46 13.57
CA HIS A 117 5.06 8.77 13.55
C HIS A 117 6.00 9.97 13.72
N GLY A 118 7.25 9.74 14.16
CA GLY A 118 8.32 10.74 14.22
C GLY A 118 8.99 11.02 12.87
N ASP A 119 8.78 10.15 11.87
CA ASP A 119 9.35 10.29 10.53
C ASP A 119 8.67 11.42 9.75
N ASN A 120 9.08 11.62 8.49
CA ASN A 120 8.42 12.56 7.59
C ASN A 120 6.91 12.26 7.51
N GLY A 121 6.07 13.23 7.92
CA GLY A 121 4.63 13.06 8.01
C GLY A 121 3.96 12.63 6.72
N ASP A 122 4.40 13.18 5.61
CA ASP A 122 3.85 12.86 4.28
C ASP A 122 4.22 11.41 3.89
N GLY A 123 5.45 11.00 4.14
CA GLY A 123 5.89 9.63 3.89
C GLY A 123 5.14 8.60 4.74
N VAL A 124 4.91 8.90 6.02
CA VAL A 124 4.12 8.08 6.94
C VAL A 124 2.68 7.96 6.45
N LEU A 125 2.06 9.09 6.09
CA LEU A 125 0.69 9.13 5.59
C LEU A 125 0.53 8.30 4.30
N MET A 126 1.43 8.49 3.35
CA MET A 126 1.42 7.73 2.09
C MET A 126 1.57 6.23 2.33
N ALA A 127 2.51 5.81 3.17
CA ALA A 127 2.70 4.40 3.50
C ALA A 127 1.43 3.77 4.13
N TRP A 128 0.75 4.48 5.02
CA TRP A 128 -0.51 4.02 5.61
C TRP A 128 -1.63 3.92 4.58
N MET A 129 -1.76 4.93 3.70
CA MET A 129 -2.78 4.95 2.65
C MET A 129 -2.57 3.82 1.63
N GLU A 130 -1.34 3.63 1.17
CA GLU A 130 -0.98 2.55 0.24
C GLU A 130 -1.23 1.16 0.85
N ARG A 131 -0.85 0.99 2.11
CA ARG A 131 -1.09 -0.25 2.84
C ARG A 131 -2.57 -0.55 2.98
N GLU A 132 -3.36 0.45 3.39
CA GLU A 132 -4.81 0.29 3.51
C GLU A 132 -5.46 -0.03 2.16
N GLU A 133 -5.04 0.62 1.08
CA GLU A 133 -5.55 0.35 -0.26
C GLU A 133 -5.23 -1.08 -0.71
N SER A 134 -4.01 -1.54 -0.50
CA SER A 134 -3.59 -2.91 -0.83
C SER A 134 -4.43 -3.96 -0.10
N LEU A 135 -4.58 -3.81 1.22
CA LEU A 135 -5.38 -4.72 2.06
C LEU A 135 -6.86 -4.68 1.67
N PHE A 136 -7.40 -3.48 1.41
CA PHE A 136 -8.79 -3.33 1.01
C PHE A 136 -9.08 -4.03 -0.32
N ARG A 137 -8.22 -3.88 -1.32
CA ARG A 137 -8.39 -4.57 -2.62
C ARG A 137 -8.37 -6.08 -2.48
N THR A 138 -7.53 -6.59 -1.60
CA THR A 138 -7.46 -8.03 -1.31
C THR A 138 -8.75 -8.52 -0.66
N LEU A 139 -9.23 -7.84 0.37
CA LEU A 139 -10.48 -8.17 1.05
C LEU A 139 -11.70 -8.01 0.12
N GLU A 140 -11.76 -6.90 -0.62
CA GLU A 140 -12.87 -6.63 -1.55
C GLU A 140 -12.95 -7.72 -2.62
N ARG A 141 -11.82 -8.07 -3.24
CA ARG A 141 -11.78 -9.14 -4.26
C ARG A 141 -12.38 -10.44 -3.72
N HIS A 142 -12.02 -10.82 -2.50
CA HIS A 142 -12.55 -12.02 -1.87
C HIS A 142 -14.06 -11.93 -1.60
N LEU A 143 -14.50 -10.82 -0.96
CA LEU A 143 -15.90 -10.67 -0.54
C LEU A 143 -16.90 -10.52 -1.70
N ILE A 144 -16.44 -10.06 -2.87
CA ILE A 144 -17.33 -9.90 -4.04
C ILE A 144 -17.19 -11.02 -5.08
N ALA A 145 -16.18 -11.91 -4.91
CA ALA A 145 -15.85 -12.93 -5.90
C ALA A 145 -17.05 -13.81 -6.26
N ASP A 146 -17.73 -14.38 -5.26
CA ASP A 146 -18.85 -15.28 -5.46
C ASP A 146 -20.00 -14.60 -6.22
N ARG A 147 -20.27 -13.34 -5.92
CA ARG A 147 -21.30 -12.56 -6.62
C ARG A 147 -20.92 -12.28 -8.07
N LEU A 148 -19.63 -12.03 -8.35
CA LEU A 148 -19.13 -11.84 -9.71
C LEU A 148 -19.21 -13.15 -10.52
N VAL A 149 -18.85 -14.28 -9.89
CA VAL A 149 -18.92 -15.60 -10.55
C VAL A 149 -20.38 -16.01 -10.82
N ALA A 150 -21.29 -15.80 -9.87
CA ALA A 150 -22.72 -16.07 -10.03
C ALA A 150 -23.34 -15.20 -11.14
N GLY A 151 -22.79 -14.02 -11.36
CA GLY A 151 -23.28 -13.08 -12.37
C GLY A 151 -24.67 -12.52 -12.05
N PHE A 152 -25.30 -11.93 -13.05
CA PHE A 152 -26.59 -11.27 -12.93
C PHE A 152 -27.61 -11.76 -13.96
N GLY A 153 -27.23 -12.73 -14.80
CA GLY A 153 -28.10 -13.22 -15.87
C GLY A 153 -28.59 -12.08 -16.77
N HIS A 154 -29.94 -11.92 -16.86
CA HIS A 154 -30.58 -10.85 -17.59
C HIS A 154 -31.04 -9.67 -16.70
N ASP A 155 -30.71 -9.70 -15.40
CA ASP A 155 -31.09 -8.68 -14.43
C ASP A 155 -30.12 -7.49 -14.47
N VAL A 156 -30.41 -6.54 -15.36
CA VAL A 156 -29.59 -5.32 -15.54
C VAL A 156 -29.65 -4.42 -14.31
N ASP A 157 -30.81 -4.33 -13.66
CA ASP A 157 -30.98 -3.46 -12.48
C ASP A 157 -30.15 -3.98 -11.29
N ALA A 158 -30.11 -5.29 -11.07
CA ALA A 158 -29.25 -5.91 -10.05
C ALA A 158 -27.77 -5.68 -10.35
N PHE A 159 -27.35 -5.75 -11.62
CA PHE A 159 -25.97 -5.43 -12.00
C PHE A 159 -25.61 -3.98 -11.72
N ILE A 160 -26.47 -3.05 -12.10
CA ILE A 160 -26.26 -1.60 -11.86
C ILE A 160 -26.19 -1.32 -10.36
N ALA A 161 -27.12 -1.84 -9.57
CA ALA A 161 -27.16 -1.65 -8.12
C ALA A 161 -25.89 -2.20 -7.46
N PHE A 162 -25.43 -3.38 -7.85
CA PHE A 162 -24.19 -3.96 -7.37
C PHE A 162 -22.96 -3.10 -7.73
N SER A 163 -22.84 -2.70 -8.99
CA SER A 163 -21.74 -1.86 -9.48
C SER A 163 -21.66 -0.53 -8.73
N LEU A 164 -22.81 0.12 -8.53
CA LEU A 164 -22.89 1.36 -7.76
C LEU A 164 -22.50 1.15 -6.29
N SER A 165 -22.91 0.03 -5.68
CA SER A 165 -22.53 -0.28 -4.29
C SER A 165 -21.03 -0.41 -4.11
N VAL A 166 -20.34 -1.09 -5.04
CA VAL A 166 -18.88 -1.23 -5.06
C VAL A 166 -18.21 0.14 -5.23
N GLN A 167 -18.65 0.92 -6.21
CA GLN A 167 -18.08 2.25 -6.47
C GLN A 167 -18.27 3.21 -5.29
N ASN A 168 -19.46 3.25 -4.70
CA ASN A 168 -19.77 4.12 -3.58
C ASN A 168 -18.95 3.75 -2.35
N ARG A 169 -18.75 2.45 -2.09
CA ARG A 169 -17.87 1.96 -1.00
C ARG A 169 -16.44 2.44 -1.20
N ARG A 170 -15.88 2.30 -2.41
CA ARG A 170 -14.53 2.76 -2.72
C ARG A 170 -14.38 4.26 -2.52
N LYS A 171 -15.30 5.07 -3.06
CA LYS A 171 -15.27 6.53 -2.92
C LYS A 171 -15.34 6.98 -1.47
N SER A 172 -16.34 6.47 -0.72
CA SER A 172 -16.53 6.81 0.69
C SER A 172 -15.32 6.40 1.54
N ARG A 173 -14.75 5.22 1.28
CA ARG A 173 -13.61 4.73 2.03
C ARG A 173 -12.37 5.63 1.88
N VAL A 174 -12.04 6.06 0.67
CA VAL A 174 -10.80 6.82 0.42
C VAL A 174 -10.77 8.12 1.22
N GLY A 175 -11.87 8.89 1.22
CA GLY A 175 -11.96 10.12 2.01
C GLY A 175 -11.84 9.86 3.51
N LEU A 176 -12.61 8.89 4.03
CA LEU A 176 -12.60 8.53 5.45
C LEU A 176 -11.27 7.92 5.89
N ALA A 177 -10.58 7.17 5.03
CA ALA A 177 -9.26 6.61 5.32
C ALA A 177 -8.24 7.73 5.53
N LEU A 178 -8.21 8.71 4.61
CA LEU A 178 -7.34 9.88 4.73
C LEU A 178 -7.57 10.62 6.05
N GLU A 179 -8.84 10.91 6.37
CA GLU A 179 -9.19 11.55 7.63
C GLU A 179 -8.73 10.75 8.86
N ASN A 180 -8.91 9.43 8.86
CA ASN A 180 -8.51 8.56 9.97
C ASN A 180 -6.99 8.48 10.14
N HIS A 181 -6.23 8.49 9.07
CA HIS A 181 -4.77 8.51 9.13
C HIS A 181 -4.24 9.86 9.57
N LEU A 182 -4.80 10.96 9.04
CA LEU A 182 -4.47 12.32 9.48
C LEU A 182 -4.78 12.51 10.96
N GLU A 183 -5.98 12.10 11.42
CA GLU A 183 -6.36 12.17 12.83
C GLU A 183 -5.35 11.44 13.71
N HIS A 184 -4.94 10.23 13.31
CA HIS A 184 -3.95 9.47 14.05
C HIS A 184 -2.59 10.18 14.11
N LEU A 185 -2.15 10.76 12.99
CA LEU A 185 -0.90 11.51 12.92
C LEU A 185 -0.95 12.77 13.81
N PHE A 186 -2.06 13.51 13.78
CA PHE A 186 -2.25 14.70 14.63
C PHE A 186 -2.22 14.35 16.11
N LEU A 187 -2.90 13.27 16.52
CA LEU A 187 -2.88 12.78 17.90
C LEU A 187 -1.47 12.42 18.35
N GLN A 188 -0.72 11.68 17.52
CA GLN A 188 0.64 11.27 17.86
C GLN A 188 1.62 12.45 17.95
N ARG A 189 1.36 13.52 17.21
CA ARG A 189 2.20 14.74 17.20
C ARG A 189 1.70 15.83 18.14
N GLY A 190 0.67 15.56 18.91
CA GLY A 190 0.12 16.54 19.86
C GLY A 190 -0.51 17.76 19.18
N VAL A 191 -0.91 17.66 17.92
CA VAL A 191 -1.60 18.73 17.19
C VAL A 191 -3.04 18.83 17.68
N ARG A 192 -3.44 20.03 18.13
CA ARG A 192 -4.81 20.29 18.58
C ARG A 192 -5.73 20.51 17.38
N TYR A 193 -6.90 19.89 17.39
CA TYR A 193 -7.91 20.03 16.34
C TYR A 193 -9.31 19.73 16.88
N THR A 194 -10.34 20.16 16.16
CA THR A 194 -11.71 19.64 16.26
C THR A 194 -12.06 18.97 14.94
N ARG A 195 -12.48 17.70 14.99
CA ARG A 195 -12.98 16.99 13.81
C ARG A 195 -14.45 17.31 13.59
N THR A 196 -14.85 17.56 12.35
CA THR A 196 -16.24 17.86 11.96
C THR A 196 -16.84 19.07 12.70
N GLY A 197 -16.03 20.08 12.99
CA GLY A 197 -16.51 21.35 13.54
C GLY A 197 -17.47 22.05 12.56
N VAL A 198 -18.45 22.78 13.10
CA VAL A 198 -19.37 23.57 12.27
C VAL A 198 -18.87 25.01 12.23
N THR A 199 -18.69 25.53 11.02
CA THR A 199 -18.29 26.91 10.75
C THR A 199 -19.44 27.71 10.13
N GLU A 200 -19.15 28.93 9.58
CA GLU A 200 -20.15 29.77 8.94
C GLU A 200 -20.85 29.00 7.80
N ASN A 201 -22.08 29.40 7.53
CA ASN A 201 -22.93 28.77 6.51
C ASN A 201 -23.15 27.27 6.69
N ARG A 202 -23.00 26.78 7.94
CA ARG A 202 -23.10 25.34 8.29
C ARG A 202 -22.09 24.47 7.55
N SER A 203 -20.95 25.04 7.14
CA SER A 203 -19.85 24.27 6.57
C SER A 203 -19.27 23.35 7.66
N LYS A 204 -18.85 22.15 7.24
CA LYS A 204 -18.28 21.12 8.13
C LYS A 204 -16.93 20.69 7.58
N PRO A 205 -15.85 21.42 7.90
CA PRO A 205 -14.50 20.99 7.53
C PRO A 205 -14.16 19.70 8.28
N ASP A 206 -13.37 18.83 7.65
CA ASP A 206 -12.92 17.57 8.25
C ASP A 206 -12.12 17.83 9.52
N PHE A 207 -11.26 18.85 9.49
CA PHE A 207 -10.48 19.29 10.64
C PHE A 207 -10.48 20.82 10.76
N LEU A 208 -10.60 21.31 11.99
CA LEU A 208 -10.50 22.72 12.32
C LEU A 208 -9.41 22.93 13.37
N PHE A 209 -8.42 23.76 13.06
CA PHE A 209 -7.27 24.00 13.92
C PHE A 209 -7.27 25.41 14.53
N PRO A 210 -6.82 25.54 15.78
CA PRO A 210 -6.55 24.48 16.77
C PRO A 210 -7.83 23.90 17.37
N GLY A 211 -9.01 24.46 17.05
CA GLY A 211 -10.29 23.96 17.48
C GLY A 211 -11.42 24.96 17.26
N VAL A 212 -12.66 24.51 17.45
CA VAL A 212 -13.90 25.28 17.24
C VAL A 212 -13.98 26.50 18.18
N GLN A 213 -13.49 26.40 19.41
CA GLN A 213 -13.51 27.52 20.34
C GLN A 213 -12.66 28.71 19.87
N GLN A 214 -11.45 28.42 19.39
CA GLN A 214 -10.54 29.43 18.84
C GLN A 214 -11.05 30.01 17.52
N TYR A 215 -11.75 29.20 16.75
CA TYR A 215 -12.37 29.67 15.51
C TYR A 215 -13.42 30.77 15.75
N HIS A 216 -14.17 30.69 16.85
CA HIS A 216 -15.16 31.67 17.21
C HIS A 216 -14.62 32.79 18.13
N ASP A 217 -13.35 32.74 18.48
CA ASP A 217 -12.70 33.77 19.30
C ASP A 217 -12.07 34.84 18.39
N PHE A 218 -12.70 36.01 18.34
CA PHE A 218 -12.21 37.15 17.55
C PHE A 218 -10.85 37.71 18.04
N ALA A 219 -10.42 37.37 19.26
CA ALA A 219 -9.14 37.77 19.81
C ALA A 219 -8.02 36.72 19.47
N PHE A 220 -8.35 35.59 18.88
CA PHE A 220 -7.38 34.55 18.58
C PHE A 220 -6.47 34.95 17.40
N ASP A 221 -5.16 35.03 17.67
CA ASP A 221 -4.16 35.27 16.64
C ASP A 221 -3.59 33.95 16.11
N ALA A 222 -3.96 33.58 14.89
CA ALA A 222 -3.51 32.36 14.22
C ALA A 222 -2.01 32.35 13.85
N LYS A 223 -1.30 33.49 14.06
CA LYS A 223 0.14 33.62 13.74
C LYS A 223 1.06 33.32 14.93
N ARG A 224 0.49 32.93 16.08
CA ARG A 224 1.27 32.56 17.27
C ARG A 224 1.44 31.07 17.42
#